data_a04c02b4a22af0f3edd9e592c9869f31
#
_entry.id   a04c02b4a22af0f3edd9e592c9869f31
#
_cell.length_a   1.000
_cell.length_b   1.000
_cell.length_c   1.000
_cell.angle_alpha   90.00
_cell.angle_beta   90.00
_cell.angle_gamma   90.00
#
_symmetry.space_group_name_H-M   'P 1'
#
loop_
_entity.id
_entity.type
_entity.pdbx_description
1 polymer ?
#
loop_
_entity_poly.entity_id
_entity_poly.type
_entity_poly.pdbx_seq_one_letter_code
_entity_poly.pdbx_strand_id
1 'polypeptide(L)'
;MNLLVVGAQRVDAGKTTFSAGLIAHTGAIGFKPRAGNDYWFHHDDFQHATSDGRLYGKDARTLADASPGTLDPEDVNPVHRLWKPAPGAGSGLLGQDDREFVVDRAGGRYVVNGTVEIPDAVREALPLESAIAVDSVSGLNEAMEQYHLPALDDLAEDIGNTGHAVVESYSHVARPLRRLDPDAVAVVDPLRVRCFDGERYMRACQVASRSPNEGTLEERVDDVVDLIDPVSERQLPPLAGEQRKSPEKIAAAYEPAYEELLAVADGR
;
A
#
# COMPACT_ATOMS: atom_id res chain seq x y z
N MET A 1 4.65 17.66 -6.75
CA MET A 1 4.31 17.52 -5.31
C MET A 1 3.96 16.08 -5.02
N ASN A 2 4.63 15.48 -4.05
CA ASN A 2 4.45 14.09 -3.65
C ASN A 2 3.90 14.04 -2.23
N LEU A 3 2.73 13.45 -2.03
CA LEU A 3 2.08 13.30 -0.73
C LEU A 3 2.09 11.83 -0.33
N LEU A 4 2.54 11.53 0.89
CA LEU A 4 2.53 10.18 1.44
C LEU A 4 1.37 10.03 2.43
N VAL A 5 0.56 8.99 2.25
CA VAL A 5 -0.53 8.62 3.16
C VAL A 5 -0.17 7.31 3.86
N VAL A 6 -0.04 7.35 5.17
CA VAL A 6 0.26 6.20 6.02
C VAL A 6 -0.80 6.05 7.12
N GLY A 7 -0.79 4.95 7.85
CA GLY A 7 -1.66 4.74 9.01
C GLY A 7 -0.99 3.90 10.08
N ALA A 8 -1.21 4.25 11.33
CA ALA A 8 -0.65 3.55 12.47
C ALA A 8 -1.26 2.16 12.68
N GLN A 9 -2.47 1.93 12.20
CA GLN A 9 -3.17 0.64 12.33
C GLN A 9 -2.95 -0.26 11.11
N ARG A 10 -2.87 -1.57 11.33
CA ARG A 10 -2.70 -2.57 10.27
C ARG A 10 -3.89 -2.61 9.30
N VAL A 11 -5.11 -2.43 9.80
CA VAL A 11 -6.37 -2.53 9.04
C VAL A 11 -7.30 -1.39 9.44
N ASP A 12 -8.15 -0.98 8.50
CA ASP A 12 -9.28 -0.05 8.73
C ASP A 12 -8.92 1.34 9.28
N ALA A 13 -7.68 1.80 9.11
CA ALA A 13 -7.28 3.17 9.44
C ALA A 13 -7.99 4.23 8.58
N GLY A 14 -8.63 3.82 7.47
CA GLY A 14 -9.30 4.73 6.54
C GLY A 14 -8.39 5.34 5.47
N LYS A 15 -7.14 4.85 5.34
CA LYS A 15 -6.15 5.35 4.36
C LYS A 15 -6.71 5.44 2.95
N THR A 16 -7.26 4.35 2.41
CA THR A 16 -7.74 4.30 1.02
C THR A 16 -8.89 5.26 0.77
N THR A 17 -9.80 5.43 1.75
CA THR A 17 -10.84 6.46 1.68
C THR A 17 -10.22 7.86 1.66
N PHE A 18 -9.27 8.13 2.56
CA PHE A 18 -8.58 9.42 2.61
C PHE A 18 -7.80 9.69 1.31
N SER A 19 -7.04 8.71 0.83
CA SER A 19 -6.26 8.82 -0.41
C SER A 19 -7.13 9.09 -1.63
N ALA A 20 -8.26 8.37 -1.78
CA ALA A 20 -9.18 8.57 -2.90
C ALA A 20 -9.77 10.00 -2.92
N GLY A 21 -10.17 10.53 -1.76
CA GLY A 21 -10.63 11.91 -1.65
C GLY A 21 -9.51 12.93 -1.91
N LEU A 22 -8.30 12.68 -1.44
CA LEU A 22 -7.14 13.55 -1.69
C LEU A 22 -6.78 13.59 -3.17
N ILE A 23 -6.81 12.45 -3.86
CA ILE A 23 -6.62 12.35 -5.31
C ILE A 23 -7.67 13.20 -6.04
N ALA A 24 -8.95 13.05 -5.70
CA ALA A 24 -10.02 13.85 -6.31
C ALA A 24 -9.90 15.36 -6.01
N HIS A 25 -9.42 15.72 -4.82
CA HIS A 25 -9.23 17.12 -4.41
C HIS A 25 -8.08 17.78 -5.16
N THR A 26 -6.98 17.05 -5.38
CA THR A 26 -5.75 17.59 -5.96
C THR A 26 -5.59 17.34 -7.46
N GLY A 27 -6.32 16.40 -8.03
CA GLY A 27 -6.10 15.90 -9.39
C GLY A 27 -4.80 15.11 -9.53
N ALA A 28 -4.27 14.59 -8.42
CA ALA A 28 -3.04 13.79 -8.40
C ALA A 28 -3.26 12.38 -8.96
N ILE A 29 -2.17 11.69 -9.28
CA ILE A 29 -2.18 10.24 -9.54
C ILE A 29 -1.93 9.50 -8.22
N GLY A 30 -2.78 8.49 -7.94
CA GLY A 30 -2.65 7.64 -6.77
C GLY A 30 -1.71 6.46 -7.03
N PHE A 31 -0.86 6.15 -6.06
CA PHE A 31 0.06 5.00 -6.12
C PHE A 31 -0.02 4.19 -4.84
N LYS A 32 0.07 2.86 -4.98
CA LYS A 32 0.11 1.91 -3.87
C LYS A 32 1.24 0.90 -4.13
N PRO A 33 2.48 1.21 -3.77
CA PRO A 33 3.65 0.42 -4.16
C PRO A 33 3.52 -1.06 -3.86
N ARG A 34 2.97 -1.39 -2.71
CA ARG A 34 2.69 -2.75 -2.29
C ARG A 34 1.27 -2.88 -1.77
N ALA A 35 0.63 -3.98 -2.08
CA ALA A 35 -0.67 -4.35 -1.56
C ALA A 35 -0.74 -5.86 -1.30
N GLY A 36 -1.80 -6.28 -0.69
CA GLY A 36 -2.11 -7.70 -0.56
C GLY A 36 -3.52 -7.88 -0.01
N ASN A 37 -4.13 -8.97 -0.38
CA ASN A 37 -5.41 -9.41 0.14
C ASN A 37 -5.34 -10.86 0.59
N ASP A 38 -6.28 -11.24 1.42
CA ASP A 38 -6.42 -12.61 1.89
C ASP A 38 -7.46 -13.32 1.03
N TYR A 39 -7.10 -14.50 0.52
CA TYR A 39 -7.96 -15.34 -0.31
C TYR A 39 -9.32 -15.65 0.33
N TRP A 40 -9.35 -15.82 1.66
CA TRP A 40 -10.57 -16.15 2.40
C TRP A 40 -11.35 -14.91 2.84
N PHE A 41 -10.68 -13.98 3.54
CA PHE A 41 -11.34 -12.79 4.09
C PHE A 41 -11.75 -11.75 3.04
N HIS A 42 -11.03 -11.70 1.92
CA HIS A 42 -11.26 -10.77 0.81
C HIS A 42 -11.63 -11.52 -0.48
N HIS A 43 -12.44 -12.58 -0.34
CA HIS A 43 -12.76 -13.49 -1.46
C HIS A 43 -13.46 -12.78 -2.61
N ASP A 44 -14.36 -11.84 -2.33
CA ASP A 44 -15.03 -11.06 -3.37
C ASP A 44 -14.03 -10.20 -4.19
N ASP A 45 -13.04 -9.61 -3.52
CA ASP A 45 -11.99 -8.85 -4.19
C ASP A 45 -11.11 -9.77 -5.06
N PHE A 46 -10.79 -10.96 -4.55
CA PHE A 46 -10.07 -11.98 -5.32
C PHE A 46 -10.87 -12.41 -6.55
N GLN A 47 -12.13 -12.79 -6.40
CA GLN A 47 -12.98 -13.21 -7.51
C GLN A 47 -13.12 -12.11 -8.57
N HIS A 48 -13.26 -10.85 -8.13
CA HIS A 48 -13.37 -9.73 -9.06
C HIS A 48 -12.11 -9.56 -9.91
N ALA A 49 -10.93 -9.54 -9.31
CA ALA A 49 -9.67 -9.42 -10.02
C ALA A 49 -9.40 -10.61 -10.95
N THR A 50 -9.66 -11.82 -10.46
CA THR A 50 -9.37 -13.05 -11.19
C THR A 50 -10.40 -13.39 -12.28
N SER A 51 -11.56 -12.74 -12.30
CA SER A 51 -12.50 -12.85 -13.44
C SER A 51 -11.86 -12.44 -14.78
N ASP A 52 -10.84 -11.58 -14.74
CA ASP A 52 -10.07 -11.11 -15.90
C ASP A 52 -8.68 -11.79 -16.00
N GLY A 53 -8.43 -12.85 -15.20
CA GLY A 53 -7.13 -13.53 -15.14
C GLY A 53 -6.01 -12.69 -14.48
N ARG A 54 -6.37 -11.68 -13.69
CA ARG A 54 -5.47 -10.68 -13.09
C ARG A 54 -5.41 -10.85 -11.57
N LEU A 55 -4.37 -10.32 -10.94
CA LEU A 55 -4.23 -10.30 -9.47
C LEU A 55 -3.97 -8.87 -8.99
N TYR A 56 -4.97 -8.25 -8.41
CA TYR A 56 -4.88 -6.94 -7.76
C TYR A 56 -5.87 -6.84 -6.61
N GLY A 57 -5.73 -5.84 -5.77
CA GLY A 57 -6.64 -5.59 -4.65
C GLY A 57 -7.58 -4.42 -4.90
N LYS A 58 -8.67 -4.38 -4.14
CA LYS A 58 -9.67 -3.31 -4.16
C LYS A 58 -9.06 -1.91 -3.97
N ASP A 59 -8.08 -1.78 -3.07
CA ASP A 59 -7.44 -0.50 -2.80
C ASP A 59 -6.75 0.06 -4.06
N ALA A 60 -5.99 -0.77 -4.77
CA ALA A 60 -5.31 -0.37 -5.99
C ALA A 60 -6.31 0.11 -7.06
N ARG A 61 -7.41 -0.64 -7.22
CA ARG A 61 -8.50 -0.23 -8.11
C ARG A 61 -9.12 1.09 -7.68
N THR A 62 -9.40 1.27 -6.38
CA THR A 62 -9.96 2.52 -5.87
C THR A 62 -9.07 3.72 -6.16
N LEU A 63 -7.74 3.58 -6.03
CA LEU A 63 -6.80 4.66 -6.34
C LEU A 63 -6.69 4.90 -7.86
N ALA A 64 -6.68 3.85 -8.68
CA ALA A 64 -6.69 3.96 -10.13
C ALA A 64 -7.97 4.68 -10.62
N ASP A 65 -9.14 4.26 -10.13
CA ASP A 65 -10.44 4.85 -10.48
C ASP A 65 -10.57 6.33 -10.03
N ALA A 66 -9.93 6.71 -8.91
CA ALA A 66 -9.92 8.09 -8.42
C ALA A 66 -8.91 8.98 -9.16
N SER A 67 -7.94 8.40 -9.84
CA SER A 67 -6.88 9.11 -10.55
C SER A 67 -7.38 9.67 -11.89
N PRO A 68 -6.80 10.78 -12.40
CA PRO A 68 -7.14 11.28 -13.72
C PRO A 68 -6.67 10.31 -14.82
N GLY A 69 -7.44 10.23 -15.90
CA GLY A 69 -7.14 9.35 -17.04
C GLY A 69 -7.73 7.96 -16.89
N THR A 70 -7.11 6.99 -17.54
CA THR A 70 -7.48 5.56 -17.48
C THR A 70 -6.24 4.80 -17.06
N LEU A 71 -6.24 4.29 -15.84
CA LEU A 71 -5.15 3.51 -15.26
C LEU A 71 -5.66 2.13 -14.88
N ASP A 72 -4.87 1.12 -15.14
CA ASP A 72 -5.11 -0.20 -14.58
C ASP A 72 -4.64 -0.25 -13.12
N PRO A 73 -5.27 -1.08 -12.27
CA PRO A 73 -4.83 -1.26 -10.88
C PRO A 73 -3.35 -1.66 -10.74
N GLU A 74 -2.80 -2.35 -11.74
CA GLU A 74 -1.40 -2.76 -11.79
C GLU A 74 -0.44 -1.62 -12.10
N ASP A 75 -0.88 -0.58 -12.80
CA ASP A 75 -0.07 0.61 -13.07
C ASP A 75 0.25 1.36 -11.77
N VAL A 76 -0.69 1.36 -10.84
CA VAL A 76 -0.53 2.03 -9.54
C VAL A 76 -0.02 1.11 -8.43
N ASN A 77 -0.10 -0.21 -8.64
CA ASN A 77 0.32 -1.23 -7.67
C ASN A 77 1.13 -2.33 -8.35
N PRO A 78 2.45 -2.19 -8.49
CA PRO A 78 3.29 -3.18 -9.17
C PRO A 78 3.50 -4.46 -8.38
N VAL A 79 3.38 -4.42 -7.03
CA VAL A 79 3.58 -5.60 -6.17
C VAL A 79 2.32 -5.90 -5.38
N HIS A 80 1.72 -7.07 -5.65
CA HIS A 80 0.54 -7.54 -4.96
C HIS A 80 0.73 -8.97 -4.44
N ARG A 81 0.43 -9.21 -3.15
CA ARG A 81 0.54 -10.52 -2.50
C ARG A 81 -0.82 -11.09 -2.14
N LEU A 82 -1.06 -12.32 -2.57
CA LEU A 82 -2.21 -13.12 -2.12
C LEU A 82 -1.82 -13.98 -0.93
N TRP A 83 -2.55 -13.83 0.17
CA TRP A 83 -2.43 -14.61 1.38
C TRP A 83 -3.56 -15.64 1.48
N LYS A 84 -3.34 -16.73 2.20
CA LYS A 84 -4.41 -17.61 2.69
C LYS A 84 -4.27 -17.81 4.20
N PRO A 85 -5.37 -18.06 4.93
CA PRO A 85 -5.32 -18.44 6.33
C PRO A 85 -4.54 -19.73 6.54
N ALA A 86 -3.75 -19.80 7.63
CA ALA A 86 -3.03 -20.98 8.08
C ALA A 86 -3.21 -21.19 9.60
N PRO A 87 -4.44 -21.47 10.07
CA PRO A 87 -4.73 -21.52 11.49
C PRO A 87 -4.00 -22.66 12.18
N GLY A 88 -3.30 -22.37 13.29
CA GLY A 88 -2.66 -23.34 14.16
C GLY A 88 -1.37 -23.98 13.63
N ALA A 89 -0.94 -23.67 12.43
CA ALA A 89 0.38 -24.00 11.94
C ALA A 89 1.33 -22.86 12.30
N GLY A 90 2.52 -23.18 12.79
CA GLY A 90 3.62 -22.24 12.77
C GLY A 90 3.75 -21.73 11.34
N SER A 91 4.09 -20.47 11.19
CA SER A 91 4.28 -19.85 9.89
C SER A 91 5.12 -20.72 8.98
N GLY A 92 4.61 -21.05 7.79
CA GLY A 92 5.40 -21.62 6.71
C GLY A 92 6.56 -20.68 6.34
N LEU A 93 7.19 -20.93 5.21
CA LEU A 93 8.39 -20.22 4.73
C LEU A 93 8.30 -18.70 4.87
N LEU A 94 7.11 -18.13 4.77
CA LEU A 94 6.80 -16.70 4.88
C LEU A 94 5.45 -16.49 5.55
N GLY A 95 5.24 -17.17 6.66
CA GLY A 95 4.07 -16.94 7.45
C GLY A 95 4.21 -15.64 8.24
N GLN A 96 3.14 -14.92 8.27
CA GLN A 96 2.81 -13.98 9.31
C GLN A 96 1.71 -14.65 10.14
N ASP A 97 1.56 -14.22 11.39
CA ASP A 97 0.56 -14.75 12.31
C ASP A 97 -0.70 -15.29 11.60
N ASP A 98 -0.90 -16.60 11.61
CA ASP A 98 -2.06 -17.33 11.09
C ASP A 98 -2.34 -17.27 9.58
N ARG A 99 -1.39 -16.82 8.74
CA ARG A 99 -1.54 -16.78 7.28
C ARG A 99 -0.27 -17.15 6.54
N GLU A 100 -0.43 -17.67 5.33
CA GLU A 100 0.65 -18.06 4.41
C GLU A 100 0.56 -17.28 3.11
N PHE A 101 1.70 -16.88 2.58
CA PHE A 101 1.84 -16.38 1.23
C PHE A 101 1.52 -17.49 0.21
N VAL A 102 0.72 -17.19 -0.80
CA VAL A 102 0.35 -18.11 -1.88
C VAL A 102 1.00 -17.72 -3.19
N VAL A 103 0.73 -16.50 -3.65
CA VAL A 103 1.21 -15.94 -4.92
C VAL A 103 1.53 -14.47 -4.74
N ASP A 104 2.67 -14.03 -5.29
CA ASP A 104 2.96 -12.64 -5.55
C ASP A 104 2.82 -12.33 -7.04
N ARG A 105 2.23 -11.18 -7.36
CA ARG A 105 2.45 -10.51 -8.62
C ARG A 105 3.49 -9.40 -8.40
N ALA A 106 4.58 -9.43 -9.18
CA ALA A 106 5.62 -8.42 -9.18
C ALA A 106 5.83 -7.94 -10.63
N GLY A 107 5.34 -6.75 -10.94
CA GLY A 107 5.22 -6.31 -12.32
C GLY A 107 4.37 -7.30 -13.14
N GLY A 108 4.88 -7.75 -14.26
CA GLY A 108 4.22 -8.76 -15.11
C GLY A 108 4.55 -10.21 -14.77
N ARG A 109 5.14 -10.52 -13.60
CA ARG A 109 5.56 -11.86 -13.19
C ARG A 109 4.79 -12.36 -11.98
N TYR A 110 4.56 -13.69 -11.93
CA TYR A 110 4.02 -14.37 -10.77
C TYR A 110 5.12 -15.16 -10.06
N VAL A 111 5.16 -15.06 -8.73
CA VAL A 111 6.03 -15.83 -7.83
C VAL A 111 5.13 -16.64 -6.91
N VAL A 112 5.25 -17.95 -6.91
CA VAL A 112 4.41 -18.84 -6.11
C VAL A 112 5.19 -19.45 -4.96
N ASN A 113 4.55 -19.60 -3.82
CA ASN A 113 5.12 -20.33 -2.70
C ASN A 113 5.02 -21.84 -2.94
N GLY A 114 6.13 -22.48 -3.31
CA GLY A 114 6.21 -23.90 -3.58
C GLY A 114 6.09 -24.80 -2.34
N THR A 115 6.05 -24.23 -1.13
CA THR A 115 5.94 -24.97 0.13
C THR A 115 4.50 -25.11 0.62
N VAL A 116 3.55 -24.44 -0.06
CA VAL A 116 2.13 -24.48 0.32
C VAL A 116 1.25 -24.99 -0.82
N GLU A 117 0.12 -25.57 -0.46
CA GLU A 117 -0.89 -25.91 -1.45
C GLU A 117 -1.56 -24.65 -1.98
N ILE A 118 -1.48 -24.46 -3.31
CA ILE A 118 -2.18 -23.37 -4.00
C ILE A 118 -3.64 -23.79 -4.18
N PRO A 119 -4.63 -23.01 -3.71
CA PRO A 119 -6.05 -23.31 -3.92
C PRO A 119 -6.38 -23.49 -5.41
N ASP A 120 -7.23 -24.48 -5.74
CA ASP A 120 -7.61 -24.75 -7.14
C ASP A 120 -8.15 -23.51 -7.84
N ALA A 121 -9.02 -22.73 -7.18
CA ALA A 121 -9.55 -21.49 -7.72
C ALA A 121 -8.46 -20.46 -8.07
N VAL A 122 -7.35 -20.42 -7.35
CA VAL A 122 -6.19 -19.57 -7.68
C VAL A 122 -5.46 -20.10 -8.91
N ARG A 123 -5.27 -21.40 -8.97
CA ARG A 123 -4.58 -22.08 -10.08
C ARG A 123 -5.35 -21.98 -11.39
N GLU A 124 -6.68 -22.08 -11.33
CA GLU A 124 -7.57 -21.98 -12.48
C GLU A 124 -7.72 -20.54 -13.00
N ALA A 125 -7.68 -19.57 -12.09
CA ALA A 125 -7.96 -18.18 -12.40
C ALA A 125 -6.74 -17.36 -12.84
N LEU A 126 -5.52 -17.76 -12.46
CA LEU A 126 -4.28 -17.04 -12.77
C LEU A 126 -3.38 -17.79 -13.74
N PRO A 127 -2.67 -17.11 -14.65
CA PRO A 127 -1.75 -17.74 -15.61
C PRO A 127 -0.43 -18.15 -14.92
N LEU A 128 -0.48 -19.19 -14.10
CA LEU A 128 0.65 -19.63 -13.26
C LEU A 128 1.60 -20.62 -13.95
N GLU A 129 1.39 -20.98 -15.23
CA GLU A 129 2.22 -21.96 -15.96
C GLU A 129 3.69 -21.49 -16.08
N SER A 130 3.92 -20.19 -16.11
CA SER A 130 5.26 -19.58 -16.14
C SER A 130 5.68 -18.94 -14.81
N ALA A 131 4.95 -19.23 -13.73
CA ALA A 131 5.27 -18.67 -12.42
C ALA A 131 6.58 -19.23 -11.87
N ILE A 132 7.27 -18.42 -11.10
CA ILE A 132 8.53 -18.78 -10.44
C ILE A 132 8.18 -19.39 -9.09
N ALA A 133 8.47 -20.68 -8.92
CA ALA A 133 8.27 -21.36 -7.65
C ALA A 133 9.44 -21.11 -6.69
N VAL A 134 9.15 -20.69 -5.46
CA VAL A 134 10.14 -20.52 -4.38
C VAL A 134 9.83 -21.47 -3.24
N ASP A 135 10.84 -22.22 -2.79
CA ASP A 135 10.74 -23.25 -1.75
C ASP A 135 11.63 -22.96 -0.53
N SER A 136 12.34 -21.85 -0.55
CA SER A 136 13.28 -21.44 0.49
C SER A 136 13.30 -19.91 0.67
N VAL A 137 13.75 -19.44 1.84
CA VAL A 137 13.94 -18.02 2.10
C VAL A 137 14.98 -17.43 1.13
N SER A 138 16.03 -18.18 0.78
CA SER A 138 17.02 -17.73 -0.20
C SER A 138 16.39 -17.54 -1.57
N GLY A 139 15.61 -18.53 -2.06
CA GLY A 139 14.93 -18.45 -3.34
C GLY A 139 13.91 -17.31 -3.40
N LEU A 140 13.22 -17.03 -2.28
CA LEU A 140 12.36 -15.86 -2.22
C LEU A 140 13.16 -14.56 -2.28
N ASN A 141 14.26 -14.43 -1.52
CA ASN A 141 15.09 -13.23 -1.56
C ASN A 141 15.63 -12.98 -2.97
N GLU A 142 16.08 -14.03 -3.67
CA GLU A 142 16.50 -13.94 -5.08
C GLU A 142 15.36 -13.46 -6.00
N ALA A 143 14.15 -14.01 -5.82
CA ALA A 143 12.97 -13.57 -6.57
C ALA A 143 12.59 -12.12 -6.22
N MET A 144 12.72 -11.70 -4.96
CA MET A 144 12.47 -10.32 -4.56
C MET A 144 13.48 -9.35 -5.18
N GLU A 145 14.77 -9.69 -5.18
CA GLU A 145 15.82 -8.88 -5.82
C GLU A 145 15.62 -8.78 -7.33
N GLN A 146 15.20 -9.87 -7.97
CA GLN A 146 15.09 -9.94 -9.42
C GLN A 146 13.80 -9.31 -9.97
N TYR A 147 12.69 -9.34 -9.22
CA TYR A 147 11.37 -8.96 -9.74
C TYR A 147 10.67 -7.87 -8.91
N HIS A 148 10.68 -7.98 -7.58
CA HIS A 148 9.93 -7.04 -6.73
C HIS A 148 10.64 -5.69 -6.62
N LEU A 149 11.96 -5.69 -6.37
CA LEU A 149 12.71 -4.44 -6.24
C LEU A 149 12.74 -3.64 -7.55
N PRO A 150 13.01 -4.24 -8.74
CA PRO A 150 12.92 -3.50 -9.98
C PRO A 150 11.52 -2.91 -10.23
N ALA A 151 10.44 -3.67 -10.02
CA ALA A 151 9.09 -3.16 -10.18
C ALA A 151 8.76 -1.98 -9.23
N LEU A 152 9.32 -1.97 -8.02
CA LEU A 152 9.20 -0.85 -7.08
C LEU A 152 10.10 0.34 -7.46
N ASP A 153 11.27 0.09 -8.02
CA ASP A 153 12.18 1.14 -8.51
C ASP A 153 11.57 1.84 -9.75
N ASP A 154 10.97 1.08 -10.67
CA ASP A 154 10.25 1.62 -11.83
C ASP A 154 9.08 2.50 -11.37
N LEU A 155 8.28 2.04 -10.39
CA LEU A 155 7.21 2.86 -9.81
C LEU A 155 7.73 4.13 -9.14
N ALA A 156 8.87 4.06 -8.45
CA ALA A 156 9.47 5.24 -7.83
C ALA A 156 9.92 6.27 -8.88
N GLU A 157 10.37 5.82 -10.04
CA GLU A 157 10.69 6.68 -11.18
C GLU A 157 9.42 7.31 -11.77
N ASP A 158 8.35 6.54 -11.95
CA ASP A 158 7.05 7.04 -12.40
C ASP A 158 6.48 8.11 -11.47
N ILE A 159 6.55 7.89 -10.14
CA ILE A 159 6.17 8.88 -9.14
C ILE A 159 7.01 10.16 -9.27
N GLY A 160 8.32 10.01 -9.46
CA GLY A 160 9.24 11.15 -9.65
C GLY A 160 8.96 11.95 -10.92
N ASN A 161 8.44 11.30 -11.96
CA ASN A 161 8.06 11.93 -13.24
C ASN A 161 6.63 12.50 -13.23
N THR A 162 5.85 12.19 -12.20
CA THR A 162 4.48 12.65 -12.04
C THR A 162 4.46 14.03 -11.37
N GLY A 163 3.72 14.96 -11.93
CA GLY A 163 3.64 16.32 -11.37
C GLY A 163 3.04 16.37 -9.96
N HIS A 164 1.98 15.58 -9.72
CA HIS A 164 1.30 15.47 -8.42
C HIS A 164 1.00 14.00 -8.14
N ALA A 165 1.56 13.46 -7.07
CA ALA A 165 1.38 12.07 -6.67
C ALA A 165 0.86 11.94 -5.23
N VAL A 166 -0.07 10.99 -5.03
CA VAL A 166 -0.50 10.53 -3.70
C VAL A 166 -0.07 9.08 -3.55
N VAL A 167 0.87 8.83 -2.65
CA VAL A 167 1.41 7.48 -2.41
C VAL A 167 0.79 6.92 -1.14
N GLU A 168 0.04 5.83 -1.26
CA GLU A 168 -0.55 5.15 -0.11
C GLU A 168 0.32 3.98 0.35
N SER A 169 0.68 3.98 1.61
CA SER A 169 1.46 2.89 2.20
C SER A 169 0.61 1.65 2.49
N TYR A 170 1.27 0.51 2.48
CA TYR A 170 0.69 -0.79 2.85
C TYR A 170 0.71 -0.97 4.37
N SER A 171 -0.39 -1.49 4.92
CA SER A 171 -0.49 -1.79 6.36
C SER A 171 -0.08 -0.58 7.25
N HIS A 172 0.85 -0.78 8.16
CA HIS A 172 1.44 0.24 9.05
C HIS A 172 2.90 0.56 8.71
N VAL A 173 3.31 0.29 7.47
CA VAL A 173 4.65 0.59 6.97
C VAL A 173 4.81 2.10 6.82
N ALA A 174 5.85 2.66 7.44
CA ALA A 174 6.10 4.10 7.42
C ALA A 174 6.70 4.57 6.10
N ARG A 175 7.53 3.74 5.46
CA ARG A 175 8.27 4.07 4.24
C ARG A 175 8.07 2.99 3.17
N PRO A 176 7.06 3.14 2.28
CA PRO A 176 6.70 2.11 1.31
C PRO A 176 7.71 1.93 0.17
N LEU A 177 8.51 2.96 -0.13
CA LEU A 177 9.54 2.99 -1.17
C LEU A 177 10.84 3.59 -0.63
N ARG A 178 11.98 3.01 -1.02
CA ARG A 178 13.30 3.51 -0.62
C ARG A 178 13.63 4.88 -1.20
N ARG A 179 13.15 5.16 -2.42
CA ARG A 179 13.39 6.40 -3.18
C ARG A 179 12.15 7.28 -3.22
N LEU A 180 11.44 7.39 -2.11
CA LEU A 180 10.32 8.30 -1.97
C LEU A 180 10.78 9.54 -1.20
N ASP A 181 10.52 10.70 -1.77
CA ASP A 181 10.79 12.02 -1.17
C ASP A 181 9.46 12.80 -1.13
N PRO A 182 8.65 12.62 -0.08
CA PRO A 182 7.37 13.29 0.03
C PRO A 182 7.54 14.74 0.51
N ASP A 183 6.75 15.65 -0.04
CA ASP A 183 6.67 17.04 0.43
C ASP A 183 5.93 17.11 1.78
N ALA A 184 4.90 16.29 1.96
CA ALA A 184 4.18 16.15 3.24
C ALA A 184 3.68 14.71 3.44
N VAL A 185 3.42 14.35 4.71
CA VAL A 185 2.92 13.04 5.11
C VAL A 185 1.64 13.18 5.93
N ALA A 186 0.59 12.49 5.52
CA ALA A 186 -0.64 12.32 6.27
C ALA A 186 -0.64 10.98 7.01
N VAL A 187 -0.65 11.00 8.33
CA VAL A 187 -0.86 9.84 9.18
C VAL A 187 -2.34 9.76 9.52
N VAL A 188 -3.03 8.80 8.91
CA VAL A 188 -4.49 8.62 9.05
C VAL A 188 -4.77 7.60 10.15
N ASP A 189 -5.54 8.03 11.14
CA ASP A 189 -6.09 7.21 12.21
C ASP A 189 -7.63 7.29 12.17
N PRO A 190 -8.37 6.38 12.82
CA PRO A 190 -9.81 6.55 12.96
C PRO A 190 -10.16 7.92 13.56
N LEU A 191 -11.03 8.67 12.86
CA LEU A 191 -11.52 9.99 13.22
C LEU A 191 -10.52 11.14 13.15
N ARG A 192 -9.27 10.93 12.74
CA ARG A 192 -8.28 12.01 12.66
C ARG A 192 -7.21 11.80 11.61
N VAL A 193 -6.58 12.89 11.22
CA VAL A 193 -5.32 12.90 10.46
C VAL A 193 -4.32 13.83 11.13
N ARG A 194 -3.04 13.41 11.14
CA ARG A 194 -1.89 14.22 11.57
C ARG A 194 -1.02 14.48 10.34
N CYS A 195 -0.65 15.73 10.13
CA CYS A 195 0.18 16.14 9.00
C CYS A 195 1.61 16.41 9.47
N PHE A 196 2.56 15.89 8.74
CA PHE A 196 3.99 16.02 9.02
C PHE A 196 4.72 16.59 7.81
N ASP A 197 5.75 17.39 8.04
CA ASP A 197 6.73 17.75 7.02
C ASP A 197 7.43 16.50 6.49
N GLY A 198 7.52 16.41 5.15
CA GLY A 198 8.00 15.19 4.51
C GLY A 198 9.47 14.87 4.82
N GLU A 199 10.36 15.87 4.76
CA GLU A 199 11.78 15.69 5.05
C GLU A 199 12.00 15.25 6.50
N ARG A 200 11.29 15.89 7.44
CA ARG A 200 11.36 15.55 8.87
C ARG A 200 10.86 14.13 9.13
N TYR A 201 9.76 13.74 8.48
CA TYR A 201 9.22 12.39 8.59
C TYR A 201 10.20 11.34 8.04
N MET A 202 10.79 11.57 6.87
CA MET A 202 11.76 10.64 6.27
C MET A 202 13.05 10.52 7.10
N ARG A 203 13.49 11.60 7.76
CA ARG A 203 14.60 11.56 8.72
C ARG A 203 14.23 10.70 9.95
N ALA A 204 13.02 10.83 10.46
CA ALA A 204 12.54 10.00 11.57
C ALA A 204 12.47 8.51 11.19
N CYS A 205 12.05 8.18 9.96
CA CYS A 205 12.11 6.81 9.44
C CYS A 205 13.55 6.25 9.49
N GLN A 206 14.56 7.05 9.12
CA GLN A 206 15.96 6.60 9.18
C GLN A 206 16.42 6.32 10.63
N VAL A 207 15.91 7.08 11.60
CA VAL A 207 16.22 6.86 13.02
C VAL A 207 15.45 5.65 13.57
N ALA A 208 14.21 5.45 13.16
CA ALA A 208 13.36 4.33 13.56
C ALA A 208 13.79 3.00 12.90
N SER A 209 14.64 3.04 11.85
CA SER A 209 15.15 1.84 11.18
C SER A 209 15.86 0.93 12.15
N ARG A 210 15.32 -0.28 12.31
CA ARG A 210 15.90 -1.32 13.18
C ARG A 210 16.95 -2.13 12.42
N SER A 211 17.82 -2.80 13.18
CA SER A 211 18.82 -3.70 12.60
C SER A 211 18.13 -4.89 11.90
N PRO A 212 18.58 -5.29 10.70
CA PRO A 212 18.12 -6.52 10.05
C PRO A 212 18.22 -7.78 10.94
N ASN A 213 19.12 -7.75 11.93
CA ASN A 213 19.28 -8.83 12.91
C ASN A 213 18.08 -9.00 13.87
N GLU A 214 17.20 -8.00 13.94
CA GLU A 214 15.99 -8.05 14.76
C GLU A 214 14.76 -8.56 13.98
N GLY A 215 14.94 -8.98 12.72
CA GLY A 215 13.89 -9.54 11.88
C GLY A 215 12.84 -8.53 11.39
N THR A 216 13.06 -7.24 11.65
CA THR A 216 12.16 -6.16 11.21
C THR A 216 12.85 -5.39 10.08
N LEU A 217 12.38 -5.59 8.86
CA LEU A 217 12.96 -4.97 7.67
C LEU A 217 12.30 -3.65 7.27
N GLU A 218 11.16 -3.31 7.89
CA GLU A 218 10.35 -2.15 7.53
C GLU A 218 10.08 -1.30 8.77
N GLU A 219 10.22 0.02 8.63
CA GLU A 219 9.88 0.97 9.68
C GLU A 219 8.36 1.01 9.86
N ARG A 220 7.90 1.03 11.12
CA ARG A 220 6.48 1.15 11.44
C ARG A 220 6.11 2.61 11.70
N VAL A 221 4.89 2.97 11.33
CA VAL A 221 4.38 4.34 11.53
C VAL A 221 4.44 4.75 12.99
N ASP A 222 4.06 3.88 13.93
CA ASP A 222 4.08 4.17 15.37
C ASP A 222 5.49 4.52 15.85
N ASP A 223 6.50 3.72 15.46
CA ASP A 223 7.90 3.97 15.85
C ASP A 223 8.42 5.31 15.30
N VAL A 224 7.91 5.76 14.16
CA VAL A 224 8.31 7.03 13.53
C VAL A 224 7.61 8.24 14.17
N VAL A 225 6.29 8.15 14.37
CA VAL A 225 5.52 9.29 14.92
C VAL A 225 5.79 9.55 16.40
N ASP A 226 6.35 8.58 17.12
CA ASP A 226 6.81 8.76 18.51
C ASP A 226 8.10 9.61 18.60
N LEU A 227 8.80 9.82 17.47
CA LEU A 227 10.04 10.59 17.40
C LEU A 227 9.83 12.07 17.01
N ILE A 228 8.66 12.41 16.47
CA ILE A 228 8.40 13.73 15.90
C ILE A 228 6.98 14.21 16.20
N ASP A 229 6.83 15.52 16.43
CA ASP A 229 5.52 16.15 16.55
C ASP A 229 4.92 16.46 15.19
N PRO A 230 3.59 16.29 15.00
CA PRO A 230 2.90 16.73 13.79
C PRO A 230 2.94 18.27 13.67
N VAL A 231 2.93 18.75 12.43
CA VAL A 231 2.76 20.18 12.13
C VAL A 231 1.32 20.61 12.38
N SER A 232 0.36 19.75 12.03
CA SER A 232 -1.06 19.97 12.32
C SER A 232 -1.77 18.63 12.60
N GLU A 233 -2.92 18.73 13.25
CA GLU A 233 -3.83 17.62 13.52
C GLU A 233 -5.26 18.07 13.29
N ARG A 234 -6.04 17.24 12.58
CA ARG A 234 -7.45 17.52 12.31
C ARG A 234 -8.33 16.30 12.50
N GLN A 235 -9.53 16.53 13.05
CA GLN A 235 -10.57 15.49 13.10
C GLN A 235 -11.18 15.27 11.72
N LEU A 236 -11.39 14.00 11.38
CA LEU A 236 -12.08 13.56 10.18
C LEU A 236 -13.53 13.19 10.54
N PRO A 237 -14.54 13.82 9.92
CA PRO A 237 -15.92 13.44 10.17
C PRO A 237 -16.20 12.03 9.67
N PRO A 238 -17.12 11.27 10.33
CA PRO A 238 -17.56 9.98 9.83
C PRO A 238 -18.32 10.16 8.51
N LEU A 239 -18.06 9.26 7.56
CA LEU A 239 -18.72 9.25 6.26
C LEU A 239 -19.80 8.19 6.20
N ALA A 240 -20.97 8.53 5.65
CA ALA A 240 -21.99 7.55 5.30
C ALA A 240 -21.51 6.62 4.17
N GLY A 241 -22.09 5.43 4.05
CA GLY A 241 -21.68 4.43 3.05
C GLY A 241 -21.68 4.98 1.61
N GLU A 242 -22.66 5.76 1.22
CA GLU A 242 -22.74 6.37 -0.11
C GLU A 242 -21.73 7.51 -0.33
N GLN A 243 -21.26 8.17 0.73
CA GLN A 243 -20.20 9.16 0.63
C GLN A 243 -18.85 8.47 0.37
N ARG A 244 -18.59 7.33 1.04
CA ARG A 244 -17.34 6.56 0.87
C ARG A 244 -17.13 5.98 -0.54
N LYS A 245 -18.21 5.89 -1.33
CA LYS A 245 -18.17 5.37 -2.70
C LYS A 245 -17.82 6.43 -3.75
N SER A 246 -17.79 7.73 -3.38
CA SER A 246 -17.52 8.82 -4.31
C SER A 246 -16.30 9.62 -3.82
N PRO A 247 -15.18 9.58 -4.56
CA PRO A 247 -14.00 10.38 -4.25
C PRO A 247 -14.30 11.88 -4.09
N GLU A 248 -15.22 12.43 -4.89
CA GLU A 248 -15.62 13.84 -4.82
C GLU A 248 -16.37 14.18 -3.53
N LYS A 249 -17.23 13.25 -3.06
CA LYS A 249 -17.94 13.45 -1.79
C LYS A 249 -16.99 13.31 -0.60
N ILE A 250 -16.00 12.44 -0.69
CA ILE A 250 -14.94 12.33 0.31
C ILE A 250 -14.10 13.61 0.29
N ALA A 251 -13.72 14.11 -0.90
CA ALA A 251 -12.98 15.34 -1.09
C ALA A 251 -13.67 16.52 -0.39
N ALA A 252 -14.96 16.71 -0.65
CA ALA A 252 -15.73 17.75 -0.02
C ALA A 252 -15.85 17.61 1.51
N ALA A 253 -15.96 16.39 2.02
CA ALA A 253 -16.09 16.16 3.47
C ALA A 253 -14.77 16.36 4.24
N TYR A 254 -13.63 16.08 3.60
CA TYR A 254 -12.30 16.15 4.18
C TYR A 254 -11.47 17.35 3.70
N GLU A 255 -12.08 18.27 2.91
CA GLU A 255 -11.42 19.46 2.36
C GLU A 255 -10.54 20.20 3.38
N PRO A 256 -11.01 20.53 4.62
CA PRO A 256 -10.16 21.25 5.57
C PRO A 256 -8.90 20.48 6.00
N ALA A 257 -8.94 19.14 5.95
CA ALA A 257 -7.78 18.30 6.27
C ALA A 257 -6.79 18.27 5.10
N TYR A 258 -7.29 18.27 3.88
CA TYR A 258 -6.46 18.34 2.67
C TYR A 258 -5.75 19.67 2.54
N GLU A 259 -6.47 20.78 2.79
CA GLU A 259 -5.87 22.12 2.78
C GLU A 259 -4.73 22.28 3.80
N GLU A 260 -4.86 21.66 4.98
CA GLU A 260 -3.78 21.64 5.97
C GLU A 260 -2.58 20.81 5.50
N LEU A 261 -2.82 19.64 4.89
CA LEU A 261 -1.75 18.81 4.34
C LEU A 261 -1.00 19.53 3.21
N LEU A 262 -1.74 20.21 2.32
CA LEU A 262 -1.17 20.98 1.22
C LEU A 262 -0.38 22.20 1.74
N ALA A 263 -0.87 22.86 2.79
CA ALA A 263 -0.13 23.95 3.42
C ALA A 263 1.20 23.48 4.01
N VAL A 264 1.23 22.29 4.61
CA VAL A 264 2.49 21.67 5.09
C VAL A 264 3.42 21.36 3.92
N ALA A 265 2.91 20.81 2.82
CA ALA A 265 3.70 20.52 1.63
C ALA A 265 4.30 21.76 0.96
N ASP A 266 3.58 22.89 1.03
CA ASP A 266 4.06 24.19 0.53
C ASP A 266 5.00 24.93 1.50
N GLY A 267 5.29 24.36 2.68
CA GLY A 267 6.13 24.99 3.72
C GLY A 267 5.47 26.19 4.41
N ARG A 268 4.14 26.23 4.47
CA ARG A 268 3.34 27.32 5.07
C ARG A 268 2.79 26.97 6.45
#